data_733ecaac0f74a0468d0d4b963466ccb4
#
_entry.id   733ecaac0f74a0468d0d4b963466ccb4
#
_cell.length_a   1.000
_cell.length_b   1.000
_cell.length_c   1.000
_cell.angle_alpha   90.00
_cell.angle_beta   90.00
_cell.angle_gamma   90.00
#
_symmetry.space_group_name_H-M   'P 1'
#
loop_
_entity.id
_entity.type
_entity.pdbx_description
1 polymer ?
#
loop_
_entity_poly.entity_id
_entity_poly.type
_entity_poly.pdbx_seq_one_letter_code
_entity_poly.pdbx_strand_id
1 'polypeptide(L)'
;MSVHIANGEQITARVGPSLGALWQERFKQLHRTAVDAELAPVDGILEVLYTLTLPSCVASGGSHDTMRHTLGHTGIYPYFEGRIFSASEVLHGKPAPDLFLHAAKQMGVHPSACVVVEDSKYGVQAARAAGMRALGYAGGLTPAEWLEGPNTTVFDDMRELPTLLAQTCPVETPDPR
;
A
#
# COMPACT_ATOMS: atom_id res chain seq x y z
N MET A 1 -25.97 -6.04 -3.33
CA MET A 1 -26.40 -4.67 -2.95
C MET A 1 -25.14 -3.86 -2.75
N SER A 2 -24.75 -3.06 -3.75
CA SER A 2 -23.50 -2.28 -3.66
C SER A 2 -23.71 -1.08 -2.73
N VAL A 3 -22.99 -1.06 -1.61
CA VAL A 3 -22.97 0.11 -0.73
C VAL A 3 -22.04 1.14 -1.37
N HIS A 4 -22.61 2.17 -1.99
CA HIS A 4 -21.85 3.33 -2.45
C HIS A 4 -21.57 4.23 -1.24
N ILE A 5 -20.35 4.20 -0.76
CA ILE A 5 -19.89 5.18 0.24
C ILE A 5 -19.60 6.48 -0.51
N ALA A 6 -20.43 7.50 -0.30
CA ALA A 6 -20.22 8.83 -0.85
C ALA A 6 -18.92 9.42 -0.31
N ASN A 7 -18.05 9.96 -1.17
CA ASN A 7 -16.85 10.66 -0.73
C ASN A 7 -17.20 12.01 -0.07
N GLY A 8 -16.23 12.63 0.61
CA GLY A 8 -16.44 13.88 1.34
C GLY A 8 -16.98 15.04 0.47
N GLU A 9 -16.59 15.10 -0.81
CA GLU A 9 -17.08 16.12 -1.77
C GLU A 9 -18.55 15.91 -2.11
N GLN A 10 -18.98 14.66 -2.34
CA GLN A 10 -20.37 14.31 -2.62
C GLN A 10 -21.29 14.61 -1.42
N ILE A 11 -20.80 14.40 -0.20
CA ILE A 11 -21.52 14.74 1.03
C ILE A 11 -21.62 16.24 1.17
N THR A 12 -20.54 16.98 0.99
CA THR A 12 -20.52 18.45 1.06
C THR A 12 -21.47 19.08 0.04
N ALA A 13 -21.53 18.54 -1.18
CA ALA A 13 -22.45 18.99 -2.21
C ALA A 13 -23.95 18.80 -1.83
N ARG A 14 -24.27 17.79 -1.04
CA ARG A 14 -25.64 17.47 -0.63
C ARG A 14 -26.11 18.21 0.63
N VAL A 15 -25.21 18.43 1.60
CA VAL A 15 -25.56 18.97 2.92
C VAL A 15 -25.03 20.37 3.18
N GLY A 16 -24.28 20.93 2.23
CA GLY A 16 -23.64 22.23 2.35
C GLY A 16 -22.27 22.20 3.04
N PRO A 17 -21.43 23.23 2.83
CA PRO A 17 -20.02 23.22 3.22
C PRO A 17 -19.81 23.09 4.74
N SER A 18 -20.62 23.74 5.56
CA SER A 18 -20.45 23.72 7.02
C SER A 18 -20.79 22.35 7.63
N LEU A 19 -21.86 21.70 7.18
CA LEU A 19 -22.25 20.36 7.61
C LEU A 19 -21.32 19.30 7.03
N GLY A 20 -20.86 19.50 5.80
CA GLY A 20 -19.86 18.62 5.17
C GLY A 20 -18.54 18.60 5.94
N ALA A 21 -18.01 19.74 6.35
CA ALA A 21 -16.79 19.85 7.14
C ALA A 21 -16.94 19.19 8.53
N LEU A 22 -18.07 19.44 9.20
CA LEU A 22 -18.37 18.83 10.51
C LEU A 22 -18.47 17.30 10.41
N TRP A 23 -19.09 16.79 9.35
CA TRP A 23 -19.21 15.37 9.09
C TRP A 23 -17.84 14.74 8.85
N GLN A 24 -17.00 15.38 8.02
CA GLN A 24 -15.64 14.91 7.74
C GLN A 24 -14.77 14.84 9.00
N GLU A 25 -14.84 15.85 9.86
CA GLU A 25 -14.09 15.87 11.12
C GLU A 25 -14.56 14.75 12.07
N ARG A 26 -15.88 14.59 12.20
CA ARG A 26 -16.45 13.51 13.03
C ARG A 26 -16.13 12.12 12.49
N PHE A 27 -16.14 11.95 11.18
CA PHE A 27 -15.72 10.69 10.55
C PHE A 27 -14.24 10.39 10.79
N LYS A 28 -13.35 11.38 10.67
CA LYS A 28 -11.92 11.23 10.98
C LYS A 28 -11.70 10.79 12.43
N GLN A 29 -12.42 11.40 13.37
CA GLN A 29 -12.32 11.04 14.79
C GLN A 29 -12.78 9.60 15.05
N LEU A 30 -13.93 9.19 14.50
CA LEU A 30 -14.44 7.83 14.62
C LEU A 30 -13.49 6.81 13.98
N HIS A 31 -12.96 7.13 12.81
CA HIS A 31 -11.96 6.28 12.13
C HIS A 31 -10.70 6.14 12.98
N ARG A 32 -10.15 7.23 13.53
CA ARG A 32 -8.99 7.17 14.43
C ARG A 32 -9.27 6.30 15.66
N THR A 33 -10.41 6.50 16.31
CA THR A 33 -10.78 5.69 17.48
C THR A 33 -10.88 4.20 17.16
N ALA A 34 -11.46 3.84 16.00
CA ALA A 34 -11.52 2.46 15.54
C ALA A 34 -10.14 1.88 15.23
N VAL A 35 -9.29 2.67 14.56
CA VAL A 35 -7.88 2.30 14.30
C VAL A 35 -7.13 2.06 15.60
N ASP A 36 -7.25 2.97 16.57
CA ASP A 36 -6.56 2.85 17.85
C ASP A 36 -7.05 1.65 18.69
N ALA A 37 -8.29 1.20 18.47
CA ALA A 37 -8.87 0.09 19.23
C ALA A 37 -8.59 -1.30 18.59
N GLU A 38 -8.52 -1.39 17.27
CA GLU A 38 -8.61 -2.66 16.56
C GLU A 38 -7.49 -2.91 15.54
N LEU A 39 -6.73 -1.86 15.15
CA LEU A 39 -5.69 -2.02 14.15
C LEU A 39 -4.50 -2.80 14.71
N ALA A 40 -4.22 -3.92 14.09
CA ALA A 40 -3.01 -4.70 14.31
C ALA A 40 -2.19 -4.81 13.01
N PRO A 41 -0.87 -4.98 13.08
CA PRO A 41 -0.09 -5.31 11.90
C PRO A 41 -0.52 -6.67 11.35
N VAL A 42 -0.38 -6.86 10.04
CA VAL A 42 -0.57 -8.17 9.42
C VAL A 42 0.39 -9.17 10.09
N ASP A 43 -0.14 -10.35 10.43
CA ASP A 43 0.65 -11.39 11.08
C ASP A 43 1.90 -11.75 10.24
N GLY A 44 3.05 -11.88 10.91
CA GLY A 44 4.35 -12.14 10.28
C GLY A 44 5.06 -10.92 9.70
N ILE A 45 4.39 -9.76 9.48
CA ILE A 45 5.02 -8.62 8.79
C ILE A 45 6.21 -8.03 9.57
N LEU A 46 6.13 -7.94 10.90
CA LEU A 46 7.22 -7.39 11.71
C LEU A 46 8.47 -8.27 11.68
N GLU A 47 8.30 -9.61 11.64
CA GLU A 47 9.39 -10.58 11.48
C GLU A 47 10.08 -10.37 10.13
N VAL A 48 9.28 -10.22 9.07
CA VAL A 48 9.79 -9.96 7.72
C VAL A 48 10.55 -8.65 7.65
N LEU A 49 9.97 -7.55 8.16
CA LEU A 49 10.61 -6.23 8.12
C LEU A 49 11.90 -6.17 8.92
N TYR A 50 11.99 -6.92 10.02
CA TYR A 50 13.22 -7.02 10.83
C TYR A 50 14.38 -7.66 10.06
N THR A 51 14.09 -8.61 9.16
CA THR A 51 15.10 -9.35 8.38
C THR A 51 15.29 -8.82 6.96
N LEU A 52 14.38 -7.95 6.48
CA LEU A 52 14.40 -7.45 5.12
C LEU A 52 15.58 -6.49 4.88
N THR A 53 16.50 -6.88 3.99
CA THR A 53 17.67 -6.07 3.60
C THR A 53 17.46 -5.25 2.32
N LEU A 54 16.40 -5.55 1.56
CA LEU A 54 16.09 -4.83 0.32
C LEU A 54 15.57 -3.42 0.61
N PRO A 55 15.98 -2.41 -0.18
CA PRO A 55 15.39 -1.07 -0.10
C PRO A 55 13.87 -1.15 -0.31
N SER A 56 13.12 -0.60 0.62
CA SER A 56 11.67 -0.69 0.61
C SER A 56 11.02 0.64 0.98
N CYS A 57 9.80 0.88 0.50
CA CYS A 57 9.01 2.07 0.77
C CYS A 57 7.53 1.73 0.92
N VAL A 58 6.75 2.67 1.44
CA VAL A 58 5.28 2.61 1.43
C VAL A 58 4.74 3.52 0.34
N ALA A 59 3.80 3.02 -0.49
CA ALA A 59 3.09 3.78 -1.50
C ALA A 59 1.57 3.55 -1.34
N SER A 60 0.86 4.50 -0.73
CA SER A 60 -0.53 4.33 -0.29
C SER A 60 -1.47 5.41 -0.82
N GLY A 61 -2.75 5.04 -0.98
CA GLY A 61 -3.84 5.97 -1.27
C GLY A 61 -4.17 6.93 -0.11
N GLY A 62 -3.70 6.63 1.10
CA GLY A 62 -3.91 7.45 2.30
C GLY A 62 -3.07 8.73 2.31
N SER A 63 -3.52 9.73 3.10
CA SER A 63 -2.71 10.93 3.36
C SER A 63 -1.50 10.60 4.25
N HIS A 64 -0.47 11.45 4.20
CA HIS A 64 0.71 11.30 5.07
C HIS A 64 0.35 11.23 6.56
N ASP A 65 -0.62 12.03 7.02
CA ASP A 65 -1.08 12.01 8.41
C ASP A 65 -1.74 10.68 8.78
N THR A 66 -2.56 10.14 7.89
CA THR A 66 -3.20 8.83 8.08
C THR A 66 -2.14 7.73 8.14
N MET A 67 -1.20 7.72 7.19
CA MET A 67 -0.13 6.72 7.16
C MET A 67 0.79 6.81 8.37
N ARG A 68 1.17 8.02 8.78
CA ARG A 68 1.98 8.21 9.99
C ARG A 68 1.28 7.67 11.23
N HIS A 69 -0.02 7.91 11.35
CA HIS A 69 -0.83 7.42 12.46
C HIS A 69 -0.93 5.89 12.45
N THR A 70 -1.37 5.29 11.33
CA THR A 70 -1.61 3.84 11.24
C THR A 70 -0.31 3.03 11.32
N LEU A 71 0.74 3.44 10.62
CA LEU A 71 2.05 2.79 10.67
C LEU A 71 2.72 2.99 12.04
N GLY A 72 2.51 4.15 12.69
CA GLY A 72 3.00 4.41 14.04
C GLY A 72 2.32 3.52 15.07
N HIS A 73 0.99 3.41 15.00
CA HIS A 73 0.20 2.55 15.89
C HIS A 73 0.62 1.07 15.80
N THR A 74 0.90 0.59 14.59
CA THR A 74 1.32 -0.81 14.33
C THR A 74 2.82 -1.06 14.55
N GLY A 75 3.62 -0.04 14.90
CA GLY A 75 5.07 -0.18 15.06
C GLY A 75 5.85 -0.30 13.75
N ILE A 76 5.19 -0.11 12.61
CA ILE A 76 5.79 -0.27 11.26
C ILE A 76 6.48 1.03 10.80
N TYR A 77 6.07 2.19 11.28
CA TYR A 77 6.58 3.50 10.83
C TYR A 77 8.12 3.61 10.80
N PRO A 78 8.87 3.16 11.83
CA PRO A 78 10.34 3.30 11.85
C PRO A 78 11.05 2.60 10.67
N TYR A 79 10.45 1.54 10.12
CA TYR A 79 11.02 0.81 8.98
C TYR A 79 10.96 1.60 7.67
N PHE A 80 10.06 2.61 7.59
CA PHE A 80 9.78 3.35 6.36
C PHE A 80 9.92 4.86 6.51
N GLU A 81 10.44 5.36 7.62
CA GLU A 81 10.60 6.79 7.84
C GLU A 81 11.41 7.42 6.71
N GLY A 82 10.90 8.54 6.15
CA GLY A 82 11.48 9.22 4.98
C GLY A 82 11.21 8.53 3.63
N ARG A 83 10.52 7.38 3.61
CA ARG A 83 10.23 6.60 2.39
C ARG A 83 8.76 6.21 2.32
N ILE A 84 7.88 7.18 2.55
CA ILE A 84 6.41 7.03 2.52
C ILE A 84 5.86 8.00 1.48
N PHE A 85 5.17 7.46 0.47
CA PHE A 85 4.62 8.21 -0.67
C PHE A 85 3.10 8.10 -0.67
N SER A 86 2.43 9.24 -0.87
CA SER A 86 0.98 9.38 -0.82
C SER A 86 0.39 9.59 -2.22
N ALA A 87 -0.83 9.11 -2.44
CA ALA A 87 -1.58 9.42 -3.64
C ALA A 87 -1.87 10.93 -3.79
N SER A 88 -1.75 11.73 -2.73
CA SER A 88 -1.83 13.20 -2.81
C SER A 88 -0.65 13.86 -3.54
N GLU A 89 0.43 13.12 -3.82
CA GLU A 89 1.62 13.60 -4.53
C GLU A 89 1.54 13.36 -6.05
N VAL A 90 0.48 12.70 -6.52
CA VAL A 90 0.32 12.32 -7.92
C VAL A 90 -1.03 12.77 -8.48
N LEU A 91 -1.15 12.83 -9.81
CA LEU A 91 -2.36 13.27 -10.46
C LEU A 91 -3.47 12.20 -10.41
N HIS A 92 -3.10 10.94 -10.62
CA HIS A 92 -4.05 9.83 -10.65
C HIS A 92 -3.67 8.77 -9.62
N GLY A 93 -4.62 8.42 -8.74
CA GLY A 93 -4.47 7.31 -7.81
C GLY A 93 -4.66 5.94 -8.46
N LYS A 94 -4.41 4.86 -7.70
CA LYS A 94 -4.68 3.48 -8.13
C LYS A 94 -6.11 3.36 -8.71
N PRO A 95 -6.30 2.72 -9.86
CA PRO A 95 -5.43 1.78 -10.56
C PRO A 95 -4.45 2.39 -11.56
N ALA A 96 -4.33 3.73 -11.66
CA ALA A 96 -3.30 4.35 -12.47
C ALA A 96 -1.89 4.05 -11.90
N PRO A 97 -0.85 3.99 -12.75
CA PRO A 97 0.51 3.63 -12.33
C PRO A 97 1.25 4.74 -11.59
N ASP A 98 0.72 5.95 -11.58
CA ASP A 98 1.39 7.19 -11.19
C ASP A 98 2.06 7.09 -9.82
N LEU A 99 1.36 6.53 -8.83
CA LEU A 99 1.88 6.42 -7.46
C LEU A 99 3.10 5.51 -7.36
N PHE A 100 3.08 4.36 -8.02
CA PHE A 100 4.21 3.43 -8.00
C PHE A 100 5.38 3.93 -8.84
N LEU A 101 5.12 4.58 -9.98
CA LEU A 101 6.15 5.24 -10.76
C LEU A 101 6.80 6.40 -10.00
N HIS A 102 6.00 7.18 -9.26
CA HIS A 102 6.49 8.23 -8.38
C HIS A 102 7.40 7.64 -7.29
N ALA A 103 6.94 6.61 -6.57
CA ALA A 103 7.73 5.95 -5.54
C ALA A 103 9.07 5.40 -6.08
N ALA A 104 9.05 4.69 -7.21
CA ALA A 104 10.26 4.18 -7.87
C ALA A 104 11.25 5.29 -8.21
N LYS A 105 10.76 6.41 -8.75
CA LYS A 105 11.57 7.59 -9.06
C LYS A 105 12.22 8.18 -7.79
N GLN A 106 11.46 8.32 -6.70
CA GLN A 106 11.97 8.86 -5.44
C GLN A 106 12.99 7.92 -4.79
N MET A 107 12.83 6.61 -4.96
CA MET A 107 13.78 5.60 -4.51
C MET A 107 15.00 5.45 -5.44
N GLY A 108 15.01 6.12 -6.60
CA GLY A 108 16.10 6.03 -7.58
C GLY A 108 16.21 4.68 -8.28
N VAL A 109 15.11 3.91 -8.38
CA VAL A 109 15.07 2.54 -8.93
C VAL A 109 14.24 2.52 -10.21
N HIS A 110 14.71 1.78 -11.23
CA HIS A 110 13.92 1.58 -12.45
C HIS A 110 12.67 0.73 -12.16
N PRO A 111 11.47 1.07 -12.70
CA PRO A 111 10.23 0.33 -12.41
C PRO A 111 10.34 -1.18 -12.64
N SER A 112 11.03 -1.63 -13.68
CA SER A 112 11.19 -3.07 -13.97
C SER A 112 12.01 -3.84 -12.92
N ALA A 113 12.76 -3.12 -12.06
CA ALA A 113 13.50 -3.68 -10.93
C ALA A 113 12.72 -3.57 -9.61
N CYS A 114 11.50 -3.05 -9.65
CA CYS A 114 10.64 -2.93 -8.47
C CYS A 114 9.67 -4.11 -8.36
N VAL A 115 9.38 -4.50 -7.13
CA VAL A 115 8.32 -5.44 -6.78
C VAL A 115 7.32 -4.71 -5.88
N VAL A 116 6.04 -4.84 -6.17
CA VAL A 116 4.95 -4.26 -5.39
C VAL A 116 4.27 -5.37 -4.59
N VAL A 117 4.18 -5.22 -3.28
CA VAL A 117 3.36 -6.07 -2.40
C VAL A 117 2.04 -5.34 -2.16
N GLU A 118 0.92 -5.96 -2.51
CA GLU A 118 -0.40 -5.31 -2.52
C GLU A 118 -1.52 -6.30 -2.18
N ASP A 119 -2.51 -5.81 -1.45
CA ASP A 119 -3.68 -6.57 -1.02
C ASP A 119 -4.97 -6.15 -1.72
N SER A 120 -4.93 -5.17 -2.62
CA SER A 120 -6.11 -4.63 -3.29
C SER A 120 -6.10 -4.89 -4.80
N LYS A 121 -7.29 -5.12 -5.36
CA LYS A 121 -7.50 -5.26 -6.81
C LYS A 121 -6.92 -4.07 -7.59
N TYR A 122 -7.18 -2.85 -7.14
CA TYR A 122 -6.70 -1.65 -7.83
C TYR A 122 -5.19 -1.44 -7.67
N GLY A 123 -4.61 -1.90 -6.55
CA GLY A 123 -3.18 -1.84 -6.34
C GLY A 123 -2.40 -2.79 -7.25
N VAL A 124 -2.82 -4.05 -7.38
CA VAL A 124 -2.17 -4.98 -8.32
C VAL A 124 -2.33 -4.55 -9.78
N GLN A 125 -3.47 -3.91 -10.14
CA GLN A 125 -3.65 -3.31 -11.46
C GLN A 125 -2.67 -2.15 -11.70
N ALA A 126 -2.50 -1.26 -10.70
CA ALA A 126 -1.55 -0.15 -10.79
C ALA A 126 -0.10 -0.63 -10.91
N ALA A 127 0.29 -1.69 -10.18
CA ALA A 127 1.62 -2.29 -10.29
C ALA A 127 1.88 -2.83 -11.73
N ARG A 128 0.92 -3.54 -12.28
CA ARG A 128 0.99 -4.03 -13.67
C ARG A 128 1.07 -2.89 -14.69
N ALA A 129 0.25 -1.85 -14.51
CA ALA A 129 0.27 -0.66 -15.37
C ALA A 129 1.60 0.10 -15.28
N ALA A 130 2.29 0.05 -14.13
CA ALA A 130 3.63 0.60 -13.94
C ALA A 130 4.75 -0.27 -14.54
N GLY A 131 4.44 -1.44 -15.08
CA GLY A 131 5.43 -2.40 -15.58
C GLY A 131 6.20 -3.11 -14.45
N MET A 132 5.66 -3.11 -13.24
CA MET A 132 6.25 -3.75 -12.07
C MET A 132 5.67 -5.15 -11.85
N ARG A 133 6.44 -6.02 -11.21
CA ARG A 133 5.94 -7.29 -10.72
C ARG A 133 5.10 -7.05 -9.47
N ALA A 134 4.02 -7.81 -9.30
CA ALA A 134 3.19 -7.75 -8.11
C ALA A 134 3.24 -9.07 -7.33
N LEU A 135 3.27 -8.95 -6.00
CA LEU A 135 2.99 -10.00 -5.03
C LEU A 135 1.64 -9.64 -4.39
N GLY A 136 0.60 -10.39 -4.75
CA GLY A 136 -0.78 -10.15 -4.30
C GLY A 136 -1.01 -10.85 -2.96
N TYR A 137 -1.17 -10.10 -1.87
CA TYR A 137 -1.44 -10.67 -0.56
C TYR A 137 -2.92 -10.96 -0.36
N ALA A 138 -3.29 -12.22 -0.25
CA ALA A 138 -4.65 -12.72 -0.08
C ALA A 138 -4.99 -13.15 1.37
N GLY A 139 -4.08 -12.98 2.32
CA GLY A 139 -4.32 -13.30 3.74
C GLY A 139 -5.23 -12.31 4.47
N GLY A 140 -5.77 -11.28 3.78
CA GLY A 140 -6.71 -10.30 4.30
C GLY A 140 -8.15 -10.54 3.82
N LEU A 141 -8.87 -9.44 3.55
CA LEU A 141 -10.28 -9.47 3.16
C LEU A 141 -10.51 -9.60 1.64
N THR A 142 -9.47 -9.39 0.83
CA THR A 142 -9.59 -9.40 -0.63
C THR A 142 -9.53 -10.84 -1.14
N PRO A 143 -10.52 -11.28 -1.93
CA PRO A 143 -10.49 -12.59 -2.55
C PRO A 143 -9.27 -12.76 -3.46
N ALA A 144 -8.62 -13.93 -3.41
CA ALA A 144 -7.38 -14.22 -4.15
C ALA A 144 -7.56 -14.01 -5.67
N GLU A 145 -8.72 -14.39 -6.23
CA GLU A 145 -9.04 -14.22 -7.65
C GLU A 145 -9.05 -12.76 -8.13
N TRP A 146 -9.20 -11.79 -7.21
CA TRP A 146 -9.12 -10.36 -7.56
C TRP A 146 -7.68 -9.86 -7.70
N LEU A 147 -6.74 -10.61 -7.15
CA LEU A 147 -5.31 -10.30 -7.19
C LEU A 147 -4.60 -10.99 -8.36
N GLU A 148 -5.17 -12.08 -8.89
CA GLU A 148 -4.61 -12.85 -10.00
C GLU A 148 -4.45 -12.03 -11.28
N GLY A 149 -3.45 -12.41 -12.09
CA GLY A 149 -3.22 -11.85 -13.44
C GLY A 149 -1.75 -11.85 -13.85
N PRO A 150 -1.43 -11.26 -15.00
CA PRO A 150 -0.07 -11.23 -15.53
C PRO A 150 0.93 -10.63 -14.52
N ASN A 151 2.14 -11.20 -14.47
CA ASN A 151 3.22 -10.73 -13.59
C ASN A 151 2.84 -10.59 -12.11
N THR A 152 1.88 -11.40 -11.64
CA THR A 152 1.44 -11.42 -10.25
C THR A 152 1.56 -12.82 -9.68
N THR A 153 2.17 -12.92 -8.51
CA THR A 153 2.15 -14.12 -7.66
C THR A 153 1.26 -13.82 -6.48
N VAL A 154 0.26 -14.68 -6.22
CA VAL A 154 -0.65 -14.53 -5.08
C VAL A 154 -0.14 -15.41 -3.94
N PHE A 155 -0.19 -14.89 -2.71
CA PHE A 155 0.23 -15.57 -1.48
C PHE A 155 -0.64 -15.10 -0.31
N ASP A 156 -0.68 -15.86 0.79
CA ASP A 156 -1.58 -15.59 1.93
C ASP A 156 -0.87 -15.59 3.31
N ASP A 157 0.38 -16.04 3.39
CA ASP A 157 1.21 -15.88 4.58
C ASP A 157 2.35 -14.88 4.34
N MET A 158 2.38 -13.79 5.12
CA MET A 158 3.41 -12.76 4.98
C MET A 158 4.83 -13.28 5.22
N ARG A 159 4.99 -14.40 5.92
CA ARG A 159 6.28 -15.05 6.14
C ARG A 159 6.89 -15.66 4.88
N GLU A 160 6.11 -15.87 3.82
CA GLU A 160 6.60 -16.31 2.52
C GLU A 160 7.32 -15.18 1.74
N LEU A 161 7.06 -13.92 2.10
CA LEU A 161 7.53 -12.76 1.36
C LEU A 161 9.06 -12.76 1.11
N PRO A 162 9.95 -13.09 2.06
CA PRO A 162 11.39 -13.14 1.78
C PRO A 162 11.76 -14.14 0.68
N THR A 163 11.14 -15.30 0.68
CA THR A 163 11.35 -16.34 -0.34
C THR A 163 10.85 -15.89 -1.72
N LEU A 164 9.67 -15.29 -1.77
CA LEU A 164 9.09 -14.75 -3.00
C LEU A 164 9.94 -13.61 -3.57
N LEU A 165 10.45 -12.72 -2.71
CA LEU A 165 11.35 -11.64 -3.14
C LEU A 165 12.67 -12.18 -3.69
N ALA A 166 13.28 -13.20 -3.06
CA ALA A 166 14.49 -13.83 -3.56
C ALA A 166 14.32 -14.46 -4.96
N GLN A 167 13.15 -15.00 -5.25
CA GLN A 167 12.82 -15.55 -6.57
C GLN A 167 12.57 -14.46 -7.63
N THR A 168 12.16 -13.28 -7.20
CA THR A 168 11.77 -12.19 -8.08
C THR A 168 12.90 -11.20 -8.34
N CYS A 169 13.84 -11.07 -7.43
CA CYS A 169 15.02 -10.22 -7.52
C CYS A 169 16.26 -11.11 -7.40
N PRO A 170 16.67 -11.82 -8.46
CA PRO A 170 17.92 -12.58 -8.39
C PRO A 170 19.06 -11.62 -8.05
N VAL A 171 19.66 -11.81 -6.89
CA VAL A 171 20.88 -11.10 -6.51
C VAL A 171 21.94 -11.56 -7.51
N GLU A 172 22.41 -10.68 -8.39
CA GLU A 172 23.62 -10.94 -9.16
C GLU A 172 24.74 -11.17 -8.13
N THR A 173 25.14 -12.42 -7.98
CA THR A 173 26.37 -12.73 -7.25
C THR A 173 27.50 -12.09 -8.05
N PRO A 174 28.32 -11.20 -7.44
CA PRO A 174 29.47 -10.65 -8.14
C PRO A 174 30.36 -11.80 -8.62
N ASP A 175 30.65 -11.80 -9.92
CA ASP A 175 31.58 -12.75 -10.56
C ASP A 175 32.93 -12.73 -9.80
N PRO A 176 33.37 -13.86 -9.25
CA PRO A 176 34.62 -13.94 -8.51
C PRO A 176 35.81 -13.95 -9.48
N ARG A 177 36.05 -12.83 -10.18
CA ARG A 177 37.28 -12.63 -10.97
C ARG A 177 38.06 -11.44 -10.46
#